data_009368bbd9ce94035be986ed20e4de34
#
_entry.id   009368bbd9ce94035be986ed20e4de34
#
_cell.length_a   1.000
_cell.length_b   1.000
_cell.length_c   1.000
_cell.angle_alpha   90.00
_cell.angle_beta   90.00
_cell.angle_gamma   90.00
#
_symmetry.space_group_name_H-M   'P 1'
#
loop_
_entity.id
_entity.type
_entity.pdbx_description
1 polymer ?
#
loop_
_entity_poly.entity_id
_entity_poly.type
_entity_poly.pdbx_seq_one_letter_code
_entity_poly.pdbx_strand_id
1 'polypeptide(L)'
;MRQTKNPLEAYFRANQDRLIHKWIHYFDIYDRHFSPYRGRRVNIVEFGVSHGGSLQMWRDYFGRRARITGVDLNPRCAELTGKRINVVIGDQENREFLNDLADQVGEIDIVIEDGGHTMGQQIATFEELWPRIRDGGIFLIEDLHTSYWPKYGGGYKRTGTFIEYAKDLIDQQHAWHSREVETFKVDDYTQSIRGMHVYDSIIVFDKGPVTKPTHEKTGKPSF
;
A
#
# COMPACT_ATOMS: atom_id res chain seq x y z
N MET A 1 4.76 9.25 -30.75
CA MET A 1 4.77 8.93 -29.32
C MET A 1 5.42 7.56 -29.13
N ARG A 2 6.38 7.39 -28.22
CA ARG A 2 6.89 6.05 -27.90
C ARG A 2 5.74 5.25 -27.27
N GLN A 3 5.44 4.10 -27.81
CA GLN A 3 4.46 3.18 -27.25
C GLN A 3 5.00 2.71 -25.90
N THR A 4 4.31 3.03 -24.80
CA THR A 4 4.72 2.57 -23.47
C THR A 4 4.58 1.05 -23.38
N LYS A 5 5.59 0.39 -22.78
CA LYS A 5 5.55 -1.06 -22.50
C LYS A 5 4.79 -1.39 -21.23
N ASN A 6 4.52 -0.37 -20.39
CA ASN A 6 3.79 -0.52 -19.13
C ASN A 6 2.29 -0.63 -19.41
N PRO A 7 1.65 -1.75 -19.06
CA PRO A 7 0.23 -1.96 -19.39
C PRO A 7 -0.71 -1.00 -18.64
N LEU A 8 -0.36 -0.57 -17.42
CA LEU A 8 -1.16 0.40 -16.67
C LEU A 8 -1.09 1.78 -17.30
N GLU A 9 0.10 2.24 -17.68
CA GLU A 9 0.24 3.52 -18.39
C GLU A 9 -0.44 3.46 -19.76
N ALA A 10 -0.37 2.34 -20.47
CA ALA A 10 -1.07 2.16 -21.73
C ALA A 10 -2.60 2.26 -21.54
N TYR A 11 -3.15 1.61 -20.52
CA TYR A 11 -4.57 1.76 -20.16
C TYR A 11 -4.92 3.21 -19.85
N PHE A 12 -4.15 3.87 -18.99
CA PHE A 12 -4.36 5.26 -18.61
C PHE A 12 -4.37 6.21 -19.82
N ARG A 13 -3.41 6.05 -20.73
CA ARG A 13 -3.30 6.88 -21.94
C ARG A 13 -4.46 6.67 -22.93
N ALA A 14 -5.01 5.45 -22.98
CA ALA A 14 -6.13 5.10 -23.85
C ALA A 14 -7.50 5.34 -23.20
N ASN A 15 -7.55 5.69 -21.91
CA ASN A 15 -8.79 5.81 -21.15
C ASN A 15 -9.71 6.92 -21.70
N GLN A 16 -10.94 6.55 -22.01
CA GLN A 16 -12.03 7.44 -22.42
C GLN A 16 -13.30 7.24 -21.57
N ASP A 17 -13.18 6.48 -20.46
CA ASP A 17 -14.27 6.15 -19.56
C ASP A 17 -14.18 7.00 -18.28
N ARG A 18 -14.21 6.40 -17.10
CA ARG A 18 -14.17 7.11 -15.82
C ARG A 18 -12.83 7.82 -15.61
N LEU A 19 -12.88 9.01 -15.03
CA LEU A 19 -11.69 9.82 -14.75
C LEU A 19 -10.67 9.05 -13.89
N ILE A 20 -9.41 9.09 -14.33
CA ILE A 20 -8.24 8.64 -13.56
C ILE A 20 -7.30 9.83 -13.42
N HIS A 21 -6.85 10.10 -12.20
CA HIS A 21 -5.84 11.10 -11.92
C HIS A 21 -4.67 10.41 -11.20
N LYS A 22 -3.50 10.34 -11.86
CA LYS A 22 -2.31 9.69 -11.32
C LYS A 22 -1.04 10.40 -11.81
N TRP A 23 -0.02 10.42 -10.97
CA TRP A 23 1.31 10.82 -11.36
C TRP A 23 1.90 9.80 -12.35
N ILE A 24 2.54 10.28 -13.41
CA ILE A 24 3.00 9.39 -14.50
C ILE A 24 4.09 8.42 -14.03
N HIS A 25 4.99 8.85 -13.15
CA HIS A 25 6.05 7.98 -12.62
C HIS A 25 5.54 6.85 -11.70
N TYR A 26 4.30 6.91 -11.22
CA TYR A 26 3.70 5.84 -10.41
C TYR A 26 3.48 4.55 -11.20
N PHE A 27 3.22 4.63 -12.50
CA PHE A 27 2.91 3.45 -13.30
C PHE A 27 4.03 2.41 -13.30
N ASP A 28 5.29 2.83 -13.38
CA ASP A 28 6.42 1.90 -13.33
C ASP A 28 6.59 1.27 -11.95
N ILE A 29 6.23 1.98 -10.89
CA ILE A 29 6.23 1.47 -9.52
C ILE A 29 5.13 0.42 -9.37
N TYR A 30 3.91 0.72 -9.81
CA TYR A 30 2.80 -0.23 -9.78
C TYR A 30 3.14 -1.52 -10.56
N ASP A 31 3.60 -1.42 -11.80
CA ASP A 31 3.90 -2.61 -12.60
C ASP A 31 5.01 -3.46 -11.98
N ARG A 32 6.04 -2.81 -11.42
CA ARG A 32 7.11 -3.49 -10.70
C ARG A 32 6.60 -4.37 -9.58
N HIS A 33 5.70 -3.84 -8.72
CA HIS A 33 5.24 -4.53 -7.53
C HIS A 33 4.00 -5.39 -7.78
N PHE A 34 3.14 -5.01 -8.72
CA PHE A 34 1.86 -5.68 -8.94
C PHE A 34 1.88 -6.73 -10.05
N SER A 35 2.86 -6.70 -10.95
CA SER A 35 2.92 -7.67 -12.06
C SER A 35 2.87 -9.15 -11.62
N PRO A 36 3.46 -9.56 -10.48
CA PRO A 36 3.37 -10.94 -10.01
C PRO A 36 1.94 -11.41 -9.67
N TYR A 37 1.00 -10.48 -9.45
CA TYR A 37 -0.39 -10.79 -9.08
C TYR A 37 -1.34 -10.84 -10.28
N ARG A 38 -0.89 -10.48 -11.48
CA ARG A 38 -1.71 -10.49 -12.69
C ARG A 38 -2.25 -11.88 -13.00
N GLY A 39 -3.55 -11.95 -13.36
CA GLY A 39 -4.23 -13.19 -13.70
C GLY A 39 -4.51 -14.11 -12.51
N ARG A 40 -4.09 -13.77 -11.30
CA ARG A 40 -4.36 -14.53 -10.08
C ARG A 40 -5.70 -14.16 -9.47
N ARG A 41 -6.18 -14.98 -8.54
CA ARG A 41 -7.27 -14.62 -7.64
C ARG A 41 -6.68 -13.79 -6.52
N VAL A 42 -6.95 -12.48 -6.53
CA VAL A 42 -6.44 -11.52 -5.55
C VAL A 42 -7.58 -10.65 -5.03
N ASN A 43 -7.51 -10.31 -3.75
CA ASN A 43 -8.37 -9.33 -3.09
C ASN A 43 -7.58 -8.04 -2.91
N ILE A 44 -8.07 -6.96 -3.48
CA ILE A 44 -7.44 -5.65 -3.49
C ILE A 44 -8.36 -4.68 -2.77
N VAL A 45 -7.81 -3.88 -1.88
CA VAL A 45 -8.50 -2.76 -1.24
C VAL A 45 -7.82 -1.47 -1.67
N GLU A 46 -8.57 -0.55 -2.28
CA GLU A 46 -8.11 0.80 -2.64
C GLU A 46 -8.89 1.85 -1.86
N PHE A 47 -8.21 2.71 -1.16
CA PHE A 47 -8.77 3.91 -0.56
C PHE A 47 -8.68 5.06 -1.55
N GLY A 48 -9.76 5.87 -1.66
CA GLY A 48 -9.84 6.93 -2.64
C GLY A 48 -10.41 6.47 -4.00
N VAL A 49 -11.73 6.29 -4.06
CA VAL A 49 -12.44 5.86 -5.28
C VAL A 49 -12.61 7.01 -6.26
N SER A 50 -12.91 8.22 -5.76
CA SER A 50 -13.18 9.41 -6.58
C SER A 50 -14.19 9.11 -7.69
N HIS A 51 -13.79 9.13 -8.96
CA HIS A 51 -14.63 8.81 -10.10
C HIS A 51 -14.59 7.32 -10.52
N GLY A 52 -13.84 6.47 -9.83
CA GLY A 52 -13.78 5.03 -10.04
C GLY A 52 -13.01 4.56 -11.26
N GLY A 53 -12.25 5.44 -11.89
CA GLY A 53 -11.45 5.06 -13.06
C GLY A 53 -10.27 4.16 -12.69
N SER A 54 -9.64 4.39 -11.54
CA SER A 54 -8.57 3.52 -11.01
C SER A 54 -9.07 2.10 -10.76
N LEU A 55 -10.27 1.92 -10.19
CA LEU A 55 -10.87 0.60 -9.97
C LEU A 55 -11.04 -0.18 -11.29
N GLN A 56 -11.42 0.52 -12.37
CA GLN A 56 -11.52 -0.10 -13.71
C GLN A 56 -10.14 -0.46 -14.25
N MET A 57 -9.15 0.41 -14.08
CA MET A 57 -7.75 0.17 -14.46
C MET A 57 -7.18 -1.06 -13.72
N TRP A 58 -7.38 -1.14 -12.40
CA TRP A 58 -6.96 -2.33 -11.63
C TRP A 58 -7.69 -3.58 -12.08
N ARG A 59 -8.98 -3.47 -12.38
CA ARG A 59 -9.78 -4.58 -12.87
C ARG A 59 -9.28 -5.12 -14.21
N ASP A 60 -8.84 -4.26 -15.11
CA ASP A 60 -8.22 -4.62 -16.38
C ASP A 60 -6.84 -5.28 -16.14
N TYR A 61 -6.01 -4.63 -15.36
CA TYR A 61 -4.62 -5.05 -15.11
C TYR A 61 -4.52 -6.40 -14.40
N PHE A 62 -5.24 -6.59 -13.30
CA PHE A 62 -5.19 -7.84 -12.53
C PHE A 62 -6.04 -8.96 -13.15
N GLY A 63 -6.98 -8.61 -14.02
CA GLY A 63 -7.78 -9.55 -14.78
C GLY A 63 -9.02 -10.08 -14.03
N ARG A 64 -9.74 -11.00 -14.68
CA ARG A 64 -11.10 -11.42 -14.30
C ARG A 64 -11.23 -12.08 -12.92
N ARG A 65 -10.15 -12.59 -12.35
CA ARG A 65 -10.16 -13.28 -11.05
C ARG A 65 -10.02 -12.32 -9.87
N ALA A 66 -9.52 -11.12 -10.08
CA ALA A 66 -9.35 -10.12 -9.04
C ALA A 66 -10.71 -9.67 -8.48
N ARG A 67 -10.76 -9.42 -7.19
CA ARG A 67 -11.83 -8.72 -6.49
C ARG A 67 -11.28 -7.40 -6.01
N ILE A 68 -11.96 -6.33 -6.26
CA ILE A 68 -11.52 -4.99 -5.91
C ILE A 68 -12.57 -4.39 -5.00
N THR A 69 -12.16 -3.93 -3.84
CA THR A 69 -12.96 -3.15 -2.90
C THR A 69 -12.40 -1.74 -2.87
N GLY A 70 -13.16 -0.79 -3.38
CA GLY A 70 -12.87 0.63 -3.24
C GLY A 70 -13.50 1.19 -1.98
N VAL A 71 -12.81 2.08 -1.30
CA VAL A 71 -13.30 2.79 -0.10
C VAL A 71 -13.27 4.28 -0.36
N ASP A 72 -14.37 4.96 -0.06
CA ASP A 72 -14.44 6.43 -0.19
C ASP A 72 -15.38 7.01 0.87
N LEU A 73 -15.13 8.24 1.26
CA LEU A 73 -16.01 8.97 2.18
C LEU A 73 -17.27 9.52 1.47
N ASN A 74 -17.18 9.75 0.15
CA ASN A 74 -18.27 10.31 -0.64
C ASN A 74 -19.34 9.25 -0.94
N PRO A 75 -20.58 9.38 -0.46
CA PRO A 75 -21.63 8.37 -0.65
C PRO A 75 -21.99 8.14 -2.14
N ARG A 76 -21.73 9.09 -3.02
CA ARG A 76 -21.96 8.92 -4.46
C ARG A 76 -21.07 7.85 -5.09
N CYS A 77 -19.92 7.54 -4.46
CA CYS A 77 -19.04 6.49 -4.95
C CYS A 77 -19.68 5.10 -4.88
N ALA A 78 -20.70 4.87 -4.04
CA ALA A 78 -21.44 3.62 -4.00
C ALA A 78 -22.06 3.21 -5.35
N GLU A 79 -22.41 4.18 -6.19
CA GLU A 79 -22.96 3.96 -7.53
C GLU A 79 -21.93 3.33 -8.50
N LEU A 80 -20.65 3.37 -8.15
CA LEU A 80 -19.56 2.84 -8.97
C LEU A 80 -19.33 1.33 -8.79
N THR A 81 -20.07 0.69 -7.88
CA THR A 81 -20.08 -0.75 -7.68
C THR A 81 -20.45 -1.49 -8.98
N GLY A 82 -19.75 -2.59 -9.26
CA GLY A 82 -19.95 -3.33 -10.49
C GLY A 82 -19.43 -4.76 -10.41
N LYS A 83 -19.26 -5.40 -11.55
CA LYS A 83 -18.83 -6.81 -11.58
C LYS A 83 -17.44 -6.98 -10.98
N ARG A 84 -17.37 -7.58 -9.78
CA ARG A 84 -16.14 -7.80 -8.98
C ARG A 84 -15.44 -6.50 -8.54
N ILE A 85 -16.15 -5.40 -8.57
CA ILE A 85 -15.80 -4.14 -7.96
C ILE A 85 -16.88 -3.86 -6.93
N ASN A 86 -16.51 -3.78 -5.68
CA ASN A 86 -17.38 -3.36 -4.58
C ASN A 86 -16.91 -1.98 -4.10
N VAL A 87 -17.83 -1.11 -3.75
CA VAL A 87 -17.50 0.18 -3.15
C VAL A 87 -18.17 0.26 -1.79
N VAL A 88 -17.36 0.53 -0.78
CA VAL A 88 -17.79 0.70 0.61
C VAL A 88 -17.60 2.16 1.00
N ILE A 89 -18.63 2.74 1.60
CA ILE A 89 -18.57 4.13 2.07
C ILE A 89 -18.17 4.14 3.54
N GLY A 90 -17.08 4.86 3.84
CA GLY A 90 -16.60 4.99 5.20
C GLY A 90 -15.34 5.85 5.31
N ASP A 91 -15.01 6.18 6.55
CA ASP A 91 -13.87 7.02 6.87
C ASP A 91 -12.64 6.15 7.17
N GLN A 92 -11.59 6.33 6.37
CA GLN A 92 -10.32 5.61 6.54
C GLN A 92 -9.52 6.01 7.80
N GLU A 93 -9.94 7.04 8.53
CA GLU A 93 -9.36 7.37 9.84
C GLU A 93 -10.13 6.70 11.00
N ASN A 94 -11.31 6.16 10.71
CA ASN A 94 -12.10 5.41 11.70
C ASN A 94 -11.60 3.96 11.79
N ARG A 95 -10.89 3.63 12.87
CA ARG A 95 -10.29 2.31 13.10
C ARG A 95 -11.31 1.18 13.23
N GLU A 96 -12.48 1.43 13.83
CA GLU A 96 -13.56 0.45 13.92
C GLU A 96 -14.06 0.10 12.51
N PHE A 97 -14.33 1.11 11.68
CA PHE A 97 -14.69 0.91 10.27
C PHE A 97 -13.63 0.11 9.50
N LEU A 98 -12.34 0.40 9.71
CA LEU A 98 -11.25 -0.33 9.02
C LEU A 98 -11.20 -1.81 9.42
N ASN A 99 -11.45 -2.12 10.69
CA ASN A 99 -11.53 -3.49 11.17
C ASN A 99 -12.75 -4.23 10.59
N ASP A 100 -13.93 -3.61 10.60
CA ASP A 100 -15.15 -4.16 9.99
C ASP A 100 -14.98 -4.40 8.49
N LEU A 101 -14.34 -3.45 7.79
CA LEU A 101 -13.99 -3.58 6.37
C LEU A 101 -13.08 -4.79 6.13
N ALA A 102 -12.04 -4.95 6.95
CA ALA A 102 -11.11 -6.06 6.83
C ALA A 102 -11.81 -7.41 7.08
N ASP A 103 -12.70 -7.49 8.06
CA ASP A 103 -13.50 -8.68 8.34
C ASP A 103 -14.46 -9.01 7.17
N GLN A 104 -15.05 -7.98 6.55
CA GLN A 104 -15.93 -8.13 5.38
C GLN A 104 -15.17 -8.59 4.12
N VAL A 105 -13.98 -8.05 3.87
CA VAL A 105 -13.15 -8.39 2.70
C VAL A 105 -12.50 -9.77 2.87
N GLY A 106 -12.15 -10.11 4.11
CA GLY A 106 -11.38 -11.31 4.45
C GLY A 106 -9.88 -11.12 4.15
N GLU A 107 -9.24 -12.18 3.68
CA GLU A 107 -7.80 -12.14 3.37
C GLU A 107 -7.49 -11.12 2.27
N ILE A 108 -6.60 -10.18 2.54
CA ILE A 108 -6.21 -9.09 1.64
C ILE A 108 -4.86 -9.42 1.00
N ASP A 109 -4.76 -9.30 -0.32
CA ASP A 109 -3.51 -9.45 -1.06
C ASP A 109 -2.78 -8.11 -1.24
N ILE A 110 -3.52 -7.05 -1.56
CA ILE A 110 -2.96 -5.74 -1.89
C ILE A 110 -3.83 -4.65 -1.25
N VAL A 111 -3.20 -3.74 -0.54
CA VAL A 111 -3.79 -2.45 -0.15
C VAL A 111 -3.13 -1.35 -0.96
N ILE A 112 -3.94 -0.45 -1.52
CA ILE A 112 -3.53 0.79 -2.19
C ILE A 112 -4.13 1.95 -1.40
N GLU A 113 -3.31 2.71 -0.70
CA GLU A 113 -3.74 3.89 0.03
C GLU A 113 -3.53 5.12 -0.86
N ASP A 114 -4.61 5.61 -1.44
CA ASP A 114 -4.71 6.79 -2.31
C ASP A 114 -5.94 7.64 -1.91
N GLY A 115 -6.16 7.77 -0.60
CA GLY A 115 -7.36 8.39 -0.04
C GLY A 115 -7.26 9.89 0.17
N GLY A 116 -7.49 10.32 1.41
CA GLY A 116 -7.47 11.76 1.74
C GLY A 116 -6.10 12.33 2.07
N HIS A 117 -5.07 11.50 2.17
CA HIS A 117 -3.66 11.80 2.35
C HIS A 117 -3.31 12.62 3.61
N THR A 118 -4.20 12.73 4.59
CA THR A 118 -3.82 13.28 5.89
C THR A 118 -2.96 12.28 6.66
N MET A 119 -2.13 12.77 7.54
CA MET A 119 -1.22 11.92 8.31
C MET A 119 -1.96 10.89 9.17
N GLY A 120 -3.07 11.31 9.80
CA GLY A 120 -3.91 10.40 10.59
C GLY A 120 -4.52 9.29 9.72
N GLN A 121 -5.05 9.63 8.56
CA GLN A 121 -5.61 8.67 7.61
C GLN A 121 -4.60 7.62 7.16
N GLN A 122 -3.44 8.07 6.69
CA GLN A 122 -2.39 7.17 6.19
C GLN A 122 -1.89 6.22 7.28
N ILE A 123 -1.65 6.73 8.50
CA ILE A 123 -1.16 5.92 9.63
C ILE A 123 -2.26 4.94 10.09
N ALA A 124 -3.50 5.42 10.28
CA ALA A 124 -4.59 4.55 10.71
C ALA A 124 -4.84 3.40 9.73
N THR A 125 -4.88 3.71 8.43
CA THR A 125 -5.06 2.69 7.38
C THR A 125 -3.93 1.66 7.41
N PHE A 126 -2.67 2.09 7.57
CA PHE A 126 -1.55 1.17 7.65
C PHE A 126 -1.63 0.28 8.89
N GLU A 127 -1.82 0.86 10.07
CA GLU A 127 -1.84 0.12 11.33
C GLU A 127 -2.95 -0.93 11.40
N GLU A 128 -4.16 -0.59 10.94
CA GLU A 128 -5.30 -1.50 11.01
C GLU A 128 -5.29 -2.57 9.90
N LEU A 129 -4.80 -2.24 8.70
CA LEU A 129 -4.85 -3.19 7.59
C LEU A 129 -3.55 -3.99 7.39
N TRP A 130 -2.42 -3.52 7.88
CA TRP A 130 -1.17 -4.29 7.80
C TRP A 130 -1.29 -5.70 8.40
N PRO A 131 -1.87 -5.90 9.59
CA PRO A 131 -2.07 -7.23 10.15
C PRO A 131 -2.97 -8.14 9.30
N ARG A 132 -3.88 -7.56 8.51
CA ARG A 132 -4.89 -8.24 7.70
C ARG A 132 -4.39 -8.65 6.29
N ILE A 133 -3.24 -8.15 5.89
CA ILE A 133 -2.59 -8.55 4.63
C ILE A 133 -1.95 -9.92 4.83
N ARG A 134 -2.19 -10.82 3.88
CA ARG A 134 -1.59 -12.16 3.91
C ARG A 134 -0.08 -12.13 3.64
N ASP A 135 0.61 -13.20 3.98
CA ASP A 135 1.99 -13.39 3.59
C ASP A 135 2.16 -13.39 2.07
N GLY A 136 3.14 -12.65 1.60
CA GLY A 136 3.36 -12.37 0.18
C GLY A 136 2.42 -11.31 -0.39
N GLY A 137 1.68 -10.58 0.45
CA GLY A 137 0.88 -9.43 0.05
C GLY A 137 1.67 -8.11 0.11
N ILE A 138 1.02 -7.02 -0.28
CA ILE A 138 1.62 -5.70 -0.44
C ILE A 138 0.73 -4.62 0.17
N PHE A 139 1.35 -3.67 0.86
CA PHE A 139 0.76 -2.36 1.17
C PHE A 139 1.50 -1.30 0.37
N LEU A 140 0.80 -0.58 -0.50
CA LEU A 140 1.33 0.56 -1.24
C LEU A 140 0.60 1.82 -0.80
N ILE A 141 1.35 2.87 -0.52
CA ILE A 141 0.82 4.17 -0.10
C ILE A 141 1.34 5.27 -1.01
N GLU A 142 0.41 6.09 -1.50
CA GLU A 142 0.64 7.15 -2.47
C GLU A 142 0.65 8.55 -1.84
N ASP A 143 1.06 9.51 -2.64
CA ASP A 143 1.02 10.95 -2.36
C ASP A 143 1.69 11.35 -1.05
N LEU A 144 2.79 10.64 -0.69
CA LEU A 144 3.58 10.90 0.52
C LEU A 144 4.27 12.27 0.54
N HIS A 145 4.28 13.00 -0.59
CA HIS A 145 4.68 14.41 -0.61
C HIS A 145 3.78 15.28 0.29
N THR A 146 2.55 14.83 0.58
CA THR A 146 1.65 15.47 1.55
C THR A 146 2.21 15.48 2.97
N SER A 147 3.12 14.56 3.31
CA SER A 147 3.88 14.57 4.57
C SER A 147 4.71 15.84 4.77
N TYR A 148 4.94 16.62 3.71
CA TYR A 148 5.65 17.91 3.76
C TYR A 148 4.70 19.11 3.69
N TRP A 149 3.40 18.89 3.48
CA TRP A 149 2.43 19.96 3.27
C TRP A 149 1.57 20.23 4.51
N PRO A 150 1.63 21.46 5.08
CA PRO A 150 0.87 21.82 6.28
C PRO A 150 -0.63 21.57 6.18
N LYS A 151 -1.21 21.71 4.97
CA LYS A 151 -2.64 21.48 4.72
C LYS A 151 -3.09 20.05 5.08
N TYR A 152 -2.18 19.08 4.98
CA TYR A 152 -2.45 17.67 5.28
C TYR A 152 -1.92 17.24 6.66
N GLY A 153 -1.53 18.19 7.50
CA GLY A 153 -0.89 17.90 8.78
C GLY A 153 0.62 17.67 8.66
N GLY A 154 1.18 17.82 7.46
CA GLY A 154 2.58 17.59 7.14
C GLY A 154 3.51 18.73 7.55
N GLY A 155 4.82 18.52 7.36
CA GLY A 155 5.91 19.46 7.59
C GLY A 155 7.26 18.76 7.53
N TYR A 156 8.31 19.47 7.13
CA TYR A 156 9.65 18.88 7.04
C TYR A 156 10.13 18.36 8.40
N LYS A 157 10.41 17.08 8.49
CA LYS A 157 10.82 16.37 9.74
C LYS A 157 9.81 16.55 10.90
N ARG A 158 8.54 16.76 10.57
CA ARG A 158 7.51 16.92 11.58
C ARG A 158 7.09 15.56 12.12
N THR A 159 7.21 15.37 13.42
CA THR A 159 6.72 14.18 14.14
C THR A 159 5.23 13.95 13.83
N GLY A 160 4.83 12.69 13.61
CA GLY A 160 3.47 12.32 13.29
C GLY A 160 3.12 12.41 11.80
N THR A 161 4.08 12.74 10.93
CA THR A 161 3.90 12.55 9.48
C THR A 161 4.14 11.10 9.10
N PHE A 162 3.53 10.63 8.00
CA PHE A 162 3.74 9.24 7.56
C PHE A 162 5.20 8.95 7.19
N ILE A 163 5.94 9.93 6.65
CA ILE A 163 7.37 9.76 6.36
C ILE A 163 8.19 9.57 7.64
N GLU A 164 7.91 10.28 8.72
CA GLU A 164 8.62 10.03 9.99
C GLU A 164 8.20 8.67 10.60
N TYR A 165 6.91 8.32 10.55
CA TYR A 165 6.42 7.00 10.94
C TYR A 165 7.11 5.87 10.15
N ALA A 166 7.27 6.03 8.83
CA ALA A 166 7.96 5.05 7.99
C ALA A 166 9.45 4.89 8.36
N LYS A 167 10.10 5.95 8.87
CA LYS A 167 11.48 5.84 9.38
C LYS A 167 11.56 5.02 10.65
N ASP A 168 10.56 5.13 11.54
CA ASP A 168 10.48 4.27 12.72
C ASP A 168 10.28 2.79 12.31
N LEU A 169 9.54 2.53 11.24
CA LEU A 169 9.40 1.17 10.68
C LEU A 169 10.71 0.65 10.06
N ILE A 170 11.58 1.53 9.53
CA ILE A 170 12.94 1.13 9.12
C ILE A 170 13.73 0.64 10.33
N ASP A 171 13.67 1.35 11.44
CA ASP A 171 14.33 0.91 12.68
C ASP A 171 13.77 -0.46 13.11
N GLN A 172 12.45 -0.62 13.11
CA GLN A 172 11.79 -1.89 13.49
C GLN A 172 12.24 -3.09 12.64
N GLN A 173 12.49 -2.91 11.34
CA GLN A 173 13.04 -3.99 10.50
C GLN A 173 14.40 -4.51 11.01
N HIS A 174 15.16 -3.69 11.75
CA HIS A 174 16.48 -4.01 12.26
C HIS A 174 16.49 -4.49 13.72
N ALA A 175 15.33 -4.57 14.40
CA ALA A 175 15.25 -4.89 15.82
C ALA A 175 15.83 -6.25 16.19
N TRP A 176 15.90 -7.23 15.26
CA TRP A 176 16.61 -8.51 15.48
C TRP A 176 18.09 -8.34 15.83
N HIS A 177 18.70 -7.21 15.46
CA HIS A 177 20.12 -6.90 15.73
C HIS A 177 20.31 -6.01 16.97
N SER A 178 19.22 -5.64 17.64
CA SER A 178 19.26 -4.80 18.84
C SER A 178 20.13 -5.43 19.94
N ARG A 179 20.87 -4.58 20.62
CA ARG A 179 21.56 -4.90 21.89
C ARG A 179 20.91 -4.18 23.07
N GLU A 180 19.88 -3.41 22.80
CA GLU A 180 19.10 -2.59 23.75
C GLU A 180 17.69 -3.17 23.90
N VAL A 181 17.63 -4.44 24.36
CA VAL A 181 16.41 -5.25 24.36
C VAL A 181 15.23 -4.65 25.16
N GLU A 182 15.49 -3.68 26.03
CA GLU A 182 14.43 -3.01 26.78
C GLU A 182 13.78 -1.84 26.00
N THR A 183 14.55 -1.16 25.16
CA THR A 183 14.11 0.03 24.44
C THR A 183 13.85 -0.22 22.96
N PHE A 184 14.54 -1.21 22.35
CA PHE A 184 14.42 -1.57 20.95
C PHE A 184 14.11 -3.06 20.81
N LYS A 185 12.82 -3.39 20.91
CA LYS A 185 12.30 -4.76 20.94
C LYS A 185 11.86 -5.24 19.57
N VAL A 186 12.00 -6.53 19.35
CA VAL A 186 11.35 -7.23 18.24
C VAL A 186 9.83 -7.16 18.45
N ASP A 187 9.11 -6.69 17.44
CA ASP A 187 7.66 -6.58 17.41
C ASP A 187 7.05 -7.27 16.18
N ASP A 188 5.75 -7.07 15.96
CA ASP A 188 5.03 -7.63 14.83
C ASP A 188 5.51 -7.05 13.49
N TYR A 189 5.93 -5.79 13.44
CA TYR A 189 6.52 -5.19 12.24
C TYR A 189 7.88 -5.82 11.91
N THR A 190 8.74 -6.00 12.91
CA THR A 190 10.02 -6.72 12.77
C THR A 190 9.83 -8.11 12.16
N GLN A 191 8.75 -8.79 12.54
CA GLN A 191 8.47 -10.17 12.16
C GLN A 191 7.68 -10.28 10.85
N SER A 192 7.19 -9.18 10.28
CA SER A 192 6.29 -9.23 9.14
C SER A 192 6.63 -8.30 7.98
N ILE A 193 7.45 -7.26 8.16
CA ILE A 193 7.92 -6.41 7.05
C ILE A 193 9.15 -7.05 6.41
N ARG A 194 8.97 -7.71 5.26
CA ARG A 194 10.08 -8.30 4.49
C ARG A 194 10.93 -7.26 3.78
N GLY A 195 10.34 -6.14 3.40
CA GLY A 195 11.02 -5.07 2.70
C GLY A 195 10.18 -3.81 2.62
N MET A 196 10.88 -2.69 2.52
CA MET A 196 10.32 -1.38 2.23
C MET A 196 11.00 -0.83 0.98
N HIS A 197 10.21 -0.35 0.04
CA HIS A 197 10.70 0.28 -1.19
C HIS A 197 10.24 1.73 -1.21
N VAL A 198 11.18 2.64 -1.12
CA VAL A 198 10.91 4.09 -1.06
C VAL A 198 11.14 4.70 -2.43
N TYR A 199 10.13 5.38 -2.95
CA TYR A 199 10.16 6.12 -4.21
C TYR A 199 9.76 7.58 -3.97
N ASP A 200 9.82 8.40 -5.00
CA ASP A 200 9.20 9.72 -4.93
C ASP A 200 7.70 9.57 -4.73
N SER A 201 7.23 10.08 -3.58
CA SER A 201 5.82 10.09 -3.16
C SER A 201 5.14 8.72 -2.96
N ILE A 202 5.86 7.61 -3.05
CA ILE A 202 5.33 6.27 -2.79
C ILE A 202 6.26 5.48 -1.86
N ILE A 203 5.65 4.75 -0.91
CA ILE A 203 6.32 3.65 -0.22
C ILE A 203 5.52 2.36 -0.45
N VAL A 204 6.26 1.28 -0.73
CA VAL A 204 5.69 -0.07 -0.86
C VAL A 204 6.28 -0.96 0.21
N PHE A 205 5.41 -1.66 0.93
CA PHE A 205 5.78 -2.62 1.96
C PHE A 205 5.45 -4.02 1.48
N ASP A 206 6.44 -4.91 1.53
CA ASP A 206 6.25 -6.35 1.27
C ASP A 206 5.96 -7.08 2.58
N LYS A 207 4.80 -7.75 2.66
CA LYS A 207 4.39 -8.56 3.80
C LYS A 207 4.94 -9.98 3.70
N GLY A 208 5.40 -10.50 4.80
CA GLY A 208 5.75 -11.92 4.90
C GLY A 208 6.58 -12.24 6.16
N PRO A 209 6.75 -13.51 6.49
CA PRO A 209 7.44 -13.89 7.71
C PRO A 209 8.93 -13.50 7.65
N VAL A 210 9.39 -12.86 8.71
CA VAL A 210 10.80 -12.51 8.93
C VAL A 210 11.24 -13.15 10.24
N THR A 211 12.23 -14.02 10.16
CA THR A 211 12.84 -14.69 11.32
C THR A 211 14.17 -14.05 11.66
N LYS A 212 14.66 -14.33 12.88
CA LYS A 212 15.97 -13.85 13.32
C LYS A 212 17.05 -14.24 12.30
N PRO A 213 17.81 -13.28 11.76
CA PRO A 213 18.85 -13.55 10.79
C PRO A 213 19.95 -14.43 11.35
N THR A 214 20.46 -15.33 10.51
CA THR A 214 21.63 -16.18 10.79
C THR A 214 22.73 -15.87 9.79
N HIS A 215 23.98 -16.19 10.16
CA HIS A 215 25.11 -16.03 9.26
C HIS A 215 26.01 -17.27 9.30
N GLU A 216 26.65 -17.52 8.19
CA GLU A 216 27.62 -18.61 8.04
C GLU A 216 28.94 -18.07 7.46
N LYS A 217 30.04 -18.78 7.72
CA LYS A 217 31.32 -18.49 7.11
C LYS A 217 31.75 -19.68 6.27
N THR A 218 32.21 -19.42 5.05
CA THR A 218 32.70 -20.42 4.12
C THR A 218 34.11 -20.05 3.66
N GLY A 219 34.86 -21.02 3.12
CA GLY A 219 36.24 -20.82 2.66
C GLY A 219 37.30 -20.91 3.77
N LYS A 220 38.51 -20.45 3.43
CA LYS A 220 39.65 -20.42 4.33
C LYS A 220 40.10 -18.99 4.58
N PRO A 221 40.70 -18.67 5.77
CA PRO A 221 41.34 -17.38 5.98
C PRO A 221 42.40 -17.09 4.91
N SER A 222 42.50 -15.84 4.48
CA SER A 222 43.48 -15.39 3.51
C SER A 222 44.79 -14.95 4.16
N PHE A 223 44.78 -14.75 5.46
CA PHE A 223 45.92 -14.40 6.32
C PHE A 223 45.68 -14.92 7.76
#